data_39a0da58998caa4555686abb4ebb19fe
#
_entry.id   39a0da58998caa4555686abb4ebb19fe
#
_cell.length_a   1.000
_cell.length_b   1.000
_cell.length_c   1.000
_cell.angle_alpha   90.00
_cell.angle_beta   90.00
_cell.angle_gamma   90.00
#
_symmetry.space_group_name_H-M   'P 1'
#
loop_
_entity.id
_entity.type
_entity.pdbx_description
1 polymer ?
#
loop_
_entity_poly.entity_id
_entity_poly.type
_entity_poly.pdbx_seq_one_letter_code
_entity_poly.pdbx_strand_id
1 'polypeptide(L)'
;ERLVSQILDWVENKTTGSVAKRGMSLGKNKITISDSHDCLSELCKANLWSENKPLRLHLGCGEQYLDGYVNIDYPPSEHNVMQVKADVYANVTELDFPAGSVDEVRLHHVFEHFNRVTALAMLIKWHNWLKIGGKLNIETPDLAGSAKTLLAESSWKTKMGVVRHIAGDQSSGWAYHIDHWFPERFEHTLSRLGFSAVQTQSSSWPHEPFLSNVAAIAVKSLNVPLEKQLTAADELLWESTVSPSEQPT
;
A
#
# COMPACT_ATOMS: atom_id res chain seq x y z
N GLU A 1 15.37 -11.17 -15.41
CA GLU A 1 15.11 -12.57 -14.96
C GLU A 1 14.95 -12.66 -13.43
N ARG A 2 15.79 -11.98 -12.61
CA ARG A 2 15.72 -12.04 -11.15
C ARG A 2 14.49 -11.38 -10.55
N LEU A 3 14.01 -10.29 -11.13
CA LEU A 3 12.84 -9.54 -10.67
C LEU A 3 11.56 -10.28 -11.01
N VAL A 4 11.42 -10.75 -12.24
CA VAL A 4 10.31 -11.60 -12.67
C VAL A 4 10.27 -12.84 -11.79
N SER A 5 11.44 -13.44 -11.47
CA SER A 5 11.56 -14.52 -10.51
C SER A 5 11.09 -14.12 -9.11
N GLN A 6 11.49 -12.97 -8.58
CA GLN A 6 11.06 -12.52 -7.24
C GLN A 6 9.57 -12.23 -7.15
N ILE A 7 8.98 -11.61 -8.19
CA ILE A 7 7.53 -11.38 -8.24
C ILE A 7 6.80 -12.71 -8.49
N LEU A 8 7.30 -13.58 -9.35
CA LEU A 8 6.74 -14.92 -9.57
C LEU A 8 6.91 -15.81 -8.33
N ASP A 9 8.08 -15.81 -7.70
CA ASP A 9 8.30 -16.51 -6.44
C ASP A 9 7.33 -16.02 -5.36
N TRP A 10 7.04 -14.73 -5.35
CA TRP A 10 6.08 -14.17 -4.42
C TRP A 10 4.62 -14.50 -4.82
N VAL A 11 4.30 -14.56 -6.12
CA VAL A 11 3.00 -15.00 -6.64
C VAL A 11 2.83 -16.53 -6.56
N GLU A 12 3.90 -17.31 -6.74
CA GLU A 12 3.90 -18.78 -6.82
C GLU A 12 4.24 -19.48 -5.49
N ASN A 13 4.99 -18.84 -4.58
CA ASN A 13 5.42 -19.44 -3.28
C ASN A 13 4.27 -19.65 -2.27
N LYS A 14 3.04 -19.63 -2.73
CA LYS A 14 1.84 -19.98 -1.96
C LYS A 14 1.64 -21.47 -1.69
N THR A 15 2.52 -22.36 -2.17
CA THR A 15 2.25 -23.80 -2.14
C THR A 15 3.01 -24.61 -1.09
N THR A 16 3.99 -24.05 -0.40
CA THR A 16 4.76 -24.83 0.61
C THR A 16 5.30 -23.97 1.75
N GLY A 17 4.66 -23.97 2.89
CA GLY A 17 5.25 -23.42 4.12
C GLY A 17 4.30 -23.41 5.32
N SER A 18 4.27 -24.52 6.03
CA SER A 18 3.62 -24.63 7.34
C SER A 18 4.42 -23.87 8.40
N VAL A 19 3.84 -22.88 9.07
CA VAL A 19 4.32 -22.32 10.34
C VAL A 19 3.19 -22.22 11.36
N ALA A 20 3.51 -22.60 12.59
CA ALA A 20 2.62 -22.94 13.67
C ALA A 20 1.73 -21.79 14.18
N LYS A 21 0.47 -22.12 14.45
CA LYS A 21 -0.57 -21.31 15.09
C LYS A 21 -0.18 -20.89 16.50
N ARG A 22 -0.29 -19.60 16.80
CA ARG A 22 -0.60 -19.10 18.14
C ARG A 22 -1.85 -18.23 18.06
N GLY A 23 -3.00 -18.78 18.42
CA GLY A 23 -4.25 -18.05 18.54
C GLY A 23 -4.26 -17.20 19.81
N MET A 24 -4.47 -15.91 19.68
CA MET A 24 -4.94 -15.04 20.75
C MET A 24 -6.41 -14.72 20.52
N SER A 25 -7.23 -14.97 21.54
CA SER A 25 -8.67 -14.61 21.56
C SER A 25 -8.77 -13.08 21.65
N LEU A 26 -9.16 -12.46 20.56
CA LEU A 26 -9.48 -11.04 20.49
C LEU A 26 -11.01 -10.87 20.60
N GLY A 27 -11.46 -9.69 21.11
CA GLY A 27 -12.87 -9.40 21.38
C GLY A 27 -13.80 -9.61 20.18
N LYS A 28 -15.10 -9.64 20.41
CA LYS A 28 -16.13 -9.94 19.40
C LYS A 28 -15.89 -9.14 18.11
N ASN A 29 -15.75 -9.84 16.98
CA ASN A 29 -15.56 -9.34 15.61
C ASN A 29 -14.16 -8.86 15.21
N LYS A 30 -13.09 -9.17 15.95
CA LYS A 30 -11.71 -8.95 15.48
C LYS A 30 -11.06 -10.28 15.16
N ILE A 31 -10.38 -10.37 14.00
CA ILE A 31 -9.70 -11.58 13.53
C ILE A 31 -8.24 -11.29 13.22
N THR A 32 -7.41 -12.33 13.34
CA THR A 32 -6.03 -12.32 12.85
C THR A 32 -5.96 -13.28 11.66
N ILE A 33 -5.48 -12.79 10.52
CA ILE A 33 -5.23 -13.59 9.33
C ILE A 33 -3.73 -13.82 9.24
N SER A 34 -3.31 -15.06 9.41
CA SER A 34 -1.88 -15.45 9.41
C SER A 34 -1.42 -16.16 8.14
N ASP A 35 -2.35 -16.73 7.35
CA ASP A 35 -2.06 -17.40 6.08
C ASP A 35 -3.31 -17.31 5.20
N SER A 36 -3.25 -16.48 4.18
CA SER A 36 -4.45 -15.96 3.55
C SER A 36 -4.77 -16.60 2.20
N HIS A 37 -5.04 -17.89 2.16
CA HIS A 37 -5.58 -18.50 0.93
C HIS A 37 -7.07 -18.19 0.68
N ASP A 38 -7.81 -17.64 1.64
CA ASP A 38 -9.23 -17.32 1.51
C ASP A 38 -9.67 -16.20 2.45
N CYS A 39 -9.16 -15.00 2.20
CA CYS A 39 -9.53 -13.81 2.98
C CYS A 39 -11.05 -13.55 2.97
N LEU A 40 -11.74 -13.80 1.84
CA LEU A 40 -13.19 -13.56 1.76
C LEU A 40 -13.97 -14.45 2.72
N SER A 41 -13.65 -15.74 2.79
CA SER A 41 -14.30 -16.69 3.70
C SER A 41 -14.10 -16.27 5.16
N GLU A 42 -12.88 -15.85 5.52
CA GLU A 42 -12.60 -15.40 6.89
C GLU A 42 -13.37 -14.11 7.24
N LEU A 43 -13.46 -13.15 6.31
CA LEU A 43 -14.27 -11.95 6.51
C LEU A 43 -15.77 -12.27 6.68
N CYS A 44 -16.31 -13.20 5.89
CA CYS A 44 -17.68 -13.65 6.00
C CYS A 44 -17.94 -14.34 7.36
N LYS A 45 -17.08 -15.26 7.79
CA LYS A 45 -17.19 -15.95 9.09
C LYS A 45 -17.15 -14.98 10.27
N ALA A 46 -16.36 -13.92 10.14
CA ALA A 46 -16.25 -12.87 11.16
C ALA A 46 -17.41 -11.83 11.11
N ASN A 47 -18.33 -11.93 10.16
CA ASN A 47 -19.37 -10.94 9.87
C ASN A 47 -18.82 -9.52 9.57
N LEU A 48 -17.60 -9.42 9.04
CA LEU A 48 -16.98 -8.17 8.63
C LEU A 48 -17.40 -7.75 7.21
N TRP A 49 -17.78 -8.74 6.40
CA TRP A 49 -18.29 -8.52 5.05
C TRP A 49 -19.31 -9.61 4.66
N SER A 50 -20.12 -9.31 3.64
CA SER A 50 -21.06 -10.27 3.02
C SER A 50 -21.20 -9.97 1.52
N GLU A 51 -21.52 -10.97 0.72
CA GLU A 51 -21.58 -10.91 -0.76
C GLU A 51 -22.50 -9.81 -1.32
N ASN A 52 -23.49 -9.35 -0.56
CA ASN A 52 -24.43 -8.30 -0.96
C ASN A 52 -23.93 -6.87 -0.68
N LYS A 53 -22.69 -6.71 -0.18
CA LYS A 53 -22.09 -5.42 0.16
C LYS A 53 -20.83 -5.18 -0.66
N PRO A 54 -20.52 -3.92 -1.01
CA PRO A 54 -19.22 -3.58 -1.57
C PRO A 54 -18.09 -4.03 -0.63
N LEU A 55 -17.06 -4.66 -1.18
CA LEU A 55 -15.84 -4.98 -0.44
C LEU A 55 -14.84 -3.82 -0.61
N ARG A 56 -14.67 -3.05 0.44
CA ARG A 56 -13.72 -1.95 0.50
C ARG A 56 -12.67 -2.25 1.56
N LEU A 57 -11.41 -2.16 1.21
CA LEU A 57 -10.28 -2.46 2.08
C LEU A 57 -9.57 -1.17 2.46
N HIS A 58 -9.36 -0.93 3.74
CA HIS A 58 -8.50 0.13 4.26
C HIS A 58 -7.25 -0.53 4.86
N LEU A 59 -6.16 -0.50 4.11
CA LEU A 59 -4.92 -1.19 4.43
C LEU A 59 -3.98 -0.25 5.18
N GLY A 60 -3.49 -0.68 6.35
CA GLY A 60 -2.68 0.13 7.26
C GLY A 60 -3.51 1.25 7.88
N CYS A 61 -4.64 0.89 8.49
CA CYS A 61 -5.62 1.88 8.97
C CYS A 61 -5.15 2.71 10.17
N GLY A 62 -4.15 2.25 10.94
CA GLY A 62 -3.68 2.94 12.12
C GLY A 62 -4.79 3.27 13.11
N GLU A 63 -4.87 4.53 13.51
CA GLU A 63 -5.92 5.07 14.37
C GLU A 63 -7.18 5.50 13.59
N GLN A 64 -7.11 5.55 12.25
CA GLN A 64 -8.20 6.02 11.38
C GLN A 64 -9.12 4.87 11.01
N TYR A 65 -10.17 4.66 11.79
CA TYR A 65 -11.22 3.72 11.43
C TYR A 65 -12.18 4.33 10.42
N LEU A 66 -12.38 3.65 9.30
CA LEU A 66 -13.32 4.08 8.25
C LEU A 66 -14.55 3.18 8.24
N ASP A 67 -15.70 3.78 8.50
CA ASP A 67 -16.98 3.08 8.39
C ASP A 67 -17.25 2.63 6.96
N GLY A 68 -17.73 1.39 6.80
CA GLY A 68 -18.02 0.79 5.49
C GLY A 68 -16.79 0.21 4.78
N TYR A 69 -15.63 0.20 5.44
CA TYR A 69 -14.42 -0.52 5.02
C TYR A 69 -14.13 -1.67 5.98
N VAL A 70 -13.40 -2.66 5.48
CA VAL A 70 -12.68 -3.60 6.33
C VAL A 70 -11.33 -2.94 6.66
N ASN A 71 -11.15 -2.55 7.91
CA ASN A 71 -9.96 -1.86 8.39
C ASN A 71 -8.91 -2.89 8.81
N ILE A 72 -7.74 -2.85 8.19
CA ILE A 72 -6.70 -3.87 8.33
C ILE A 72 -5.38 -3.19 8.74
N ASP A 73 -4.70 -3.77 9.73
CA ASP A 73 -3.38 -3.29 10.16
C ASP A 73 -2.58 -4.41 10.85
N TYR A 74 -1.33 -4.12 11.17
CA TYR A 74 -0.55 -4.95 12.07
C TYR A 74 -1.19 -5.04 13.45
N PRO A 75 -0.96 -6.13 14.20
CA PRO A 75 -1.46 -6.23 15.57
C PRO A 75 -0.86 -5.14 16.48
N PRO A 76 -1.58 -4.73 17.55
CA PRO A 76 -1.10 -3.68 18.45
C PRO A 76 0.28 -3.92 19.06
N SER A 77 0.74 -5.18 19.12
CA SER A 77 2.09 -5.54 19.58
C SER A 77 3.20 -5.02 18.68
N GLU A 78 2.91 -4.72 17.42
CA GLU A 78 3.87 -4.20 16.44
C GLU A 78 3.95 -2.66 16.44
N HIS A 79 3.10 -1.99 17.25
CA HIS A 79 3.01 -0.53 17.32
C HIS A 79 3.52 -0.02 18.65
N ASN A 80 4.42 0.98 18.62
CA ASN A 80 4.99 1.59 19.82
C ASN A 80 4.34 2.93 20.19
N VAL A 81 3.69 3.62 19.23
CA VAL A 81 3.26 5.01 19.40
C VAL A 81 1.80 5.27 19.04
N MET A 82 1.08 4.27 18.50
CA MET A 82 -0.32 4.45 18.09
C MET A 82 -1.23 3.35 18.62
N GLN A 83 -2.52 3.68 18.77
CA GLN A 83 -3.57 2.74 19.13
C GLN A 83 -4.34 2.32 17.89
N VAL A 84 -3.96 1.18 17.32
CA VAL A 84 -4.58 0.65 16.11
C VAL A 84 -6.05 0.30 16.32
N LYS A 85 -6.91 0.76 15.40
CA LYS A 85 -8.35 0.48 15.37
C LYS A 85 -8.69 -0.34 14.14
N ALA A 86 -8.28 -1.60 14.10
CA ALA A 86 -8.53 -2.50 12.99
C ALA A 86 -9.63 -3.51 13.28
N ASP A 87 -10.27 -4.00 12.22
CA ASP A 87 -11.17 -5.17 12.21
C ASP A 87 -10.35 -6.45 12.07
N VAL A 88 -9.28 -6.38 11.26
CA VAL A 88 -8.40 -7.50 10.91
C VAL A 88 -6.96 -7.12 11.24
N TYR A 89 -6.27 -8.02 11.91
CA TYR A 89 -4.83 -7.90 12.14
C TYR A 89 -4.08 -8.82 11.19
N ALA A 90 -3.32 -8.22 10.27
CA ALA A 90 -2.56 -8.95 9.26
C ALA A 90 -1.42 -8.10 8.70
N ASN A 91 -0.41 -8.78 8.14
CA ASN A 91 0.53 -8.14 7.23
C ASN A 91 -0.17 -7.89 5.88
N VAL A 92 -0.31 -6.63 5.50
CA VAL A 92 -1.04 -6.25 4.26
C VAL A 92 -0.40 -6.84 2.99
N THR A 93 0.90 -7.15 3.01
CA THR A 93 1.60 -7.76 1.87
C THR A 93 1.26 -9.25 1.69
N GLU A 94 0.81 -9.92 2.75
CA GLU A 94 0.47 -11.34 2.77
C GLU A 94 -1.00 -11.62 2.43
N LEU A 95 -1.87 -10.60 2.50
CA LEU A 95 -3.28 -10.75 2.14
C LEU A 95 -3.47 -11.17 0.69
N ASP A 96 -4.51 -11.95 0.44
CA ASP A 96 -4.91 -12.31 -0.90
C ASP A 96 -6.43 -12.36 -1.04
N PHE A 97 -6.91 -11.72 -2.11
CA PHE A 97 -8.31 -11.67 -2.47
C PHE A 97 -8.49 -12.21 -3.90
N PRO A 98 -9.59 -12.91 -4.18
CA PRO A 98 -9.86 -13.38 -5.53
C PRO A 98 -9.89 -12.26 -6.56
N ALA A 99 -9.49 -12.57 -7.79
CA ALA A 99 -9.52 -11.60 -8.88
C ALA A 99 -10.93 -11.00 -9.06
N GLY A 100 -11.01 -9.70 -9.15
CA GLY A 100 -12.26 -8.98 -9.35
C GLY A 100 -13.26 -9.08 -8.18
N SER A 101 -12.80 -9.27 -6.95
CA SER A 101 -13.65 -9.33 -5.76
C SER A 101 -13.77 -8.02 -4.99
N VAL A 102 -12.80 -7.13 -5.12
CA VAL A 102 -12.68 -5.90 -4.32
C VAL A 102 -13.21 -4.69 -5.08
N ASP A 103 -14.02 -3.86 -4.40
CA ASP A 103 -14.57 -2.63 -4.97
C ASP A 103 -13.62 -1.43 -4.77
N GLU A 104 -12.89 -1.38 -3.66
CA GLU A 104 -11.92 -0.31 -3.39
C GLU A 104 -10.77 -0.81 -2.51
N VAL A 105 -9.56 -0.39 -2.85
CA VAL A 105 -8.35 -0.50 -2.02
C VAL A 105 -7.91 0.90 -1.65
N ARG A 106 -7.77 1.17 -0.35
CA ARG A 106 -7.36 2.46 0.19
C ARG A 106 -6.18 2.30 1.13
N LEU A 107 -5.19 3.18 0.97
CA LEU A 107 -4.02 3.29 1.85
C LEU A 107 -3.78 4.77 2.19
N HIS A 108 -3.37 5.01 3.43
CA HIS A 108 -3.03 6.34 3.91
C HIS A 108 -1.77 6.25 4.76
N HIS A 109 -0.66 6.78 4.26
CA HIS A 109 0.67 6.70 4.90
C HIS A 109 1.13 5.25 5.19
N VAL A 110 1.11 4.42 4.15
CA VAL A 110 1.55 3.01 4.19
C VAL A 110 2.46 2.68 3.02
N PHE A 111 2.14 3.23 1.84
CA PHE A 111 2.77 2.83 0.59
C PHE A 111 4.25 3.22 0.51
N GLU A 112 4.65 4.29 1.18
CA GLU A 112 6.03 4.75 1.35
C GLU A 112 6.93 3.81 2.18
N HIS A 113 6.33 2.88 2.91
CA HIS A 113 7.07 1.87 3.67
C HIS A 113 7.49 0.66 2.83
N PHE A 114 7.01 0.55 1.60
CA PHE A 114 7.42 -0.52 0.68
C PHE A 114 8.66 -0.10 -0.12
N ASN A 115 9.60 -1.05 -0.31
CA ASN A 115 10.63 -0.87 -1.33
C ASN A 115 10.02 -0.92 -2.73
N ARG A 116 10.76 -0.50 -3.75
CA ARG A 116 10.26 -0.38 -5.14
C ARG A 116 9.66 -1.67 -5.68
N VAL A 117 10.33 -2.81 -5.44
CA VAL A 117 9.86 -4.12 -5.91
C VAL A 117 8.54 -4.48 -5.25
N THR A 118 8.47 -4.37 -3.92
CA THR A 118 7.25 -4.65 -3.15
C THR A 118 6.11 -3.70 -3.57
N ALA A 119 6.39 -2.41 -3.76
CA ALA A 119 5.40 -1.43 -4.19
C ALA A 119 4.78 -1.82 -5.54
N LEU A 120 5.59 -2.15 -6.54
CA LEU A 120 5.10 -2.59 -7.85
C LEU A 120 4.32 -3.91 -7.77
N ALA A 121 4.81 -4.88 -7.01
CA ALA A 121 4.12 -6.14 -6.79
C ALA A 121 2.75 -5.94 -6.15
N MET A 122 2.65 -5.06 -5.14
CA MET A 122 1.38 -4.73 -4.49
C MET A 122 0.41 -4.02 -5.44
N LEU A 123 0.88 -3.10 -6.29
CA LEU A 123 0.03 -2.44 -7.30
C LEU A 123 -0.55 -3.46 -8.30
N ILE A 124 0.25 -4.42 -8.77
CA ILE A 124 -0.21 -5.50 -9.64
C ILE A 124 -1.25 -6.37 -8.92
N LYS A 125 -0.99 -6.73 -7.67
CA LYS A 125 -1.88 -7.54 -6.84
C LYS A 125 -3.21 -6.83 -6.61
N TRP A 126 -3.19 -5.55 -6.23
CA TRP A 126 -4.41 -4.77 -6.02
C TRP A 126 -5.18 -4.56 -7.33
N HIS A 127 -4.49 -4.36 -8.46
CA HIS A 127 -5.14 -4.33 -9.76
C HIS A 127 -5.88 -5.66 -10.05
N ASN A 128 -5.27 -6.80 -9.73
CA ASN A 128 -5.93 -8.10 -9.88
C ASN A 128 -7.18 -8.24 -8.98
N TRP A 129 -7.09 -7.84 -7.70
CA TRP A 129 -8.20 -7.91 -6.75
C TRP A 129 -9.39 -7.04 -7.15
N LEU A 130 -9.12 -5.84 -7.70
CA LEU A 130 -10.15 -4.89 -8.03
C LEU A 130 -11.10 -5.42 -9.11
N LYS A 131 -12.39 -5.15 -8.93
CA LYS A 131 -13.41 -5.29 -9.98
C LYS A 131 -13.14 -4.31 -11.12
N ILE A 132 -13.70 -4.56 -12.30
CA ILE A 132 -13.80 -3.53 -13.33
C ILE A 132 -14.66 -2.38 -12.77
N GLY A 133 -14.14 -1.16 -12.85
CA GLY A 133 -14.69 0.03 -12.19
C GLY A 133 -14.25 0.21 -10.73
N GLY A 134 -13.54 -0.76 -10.15
CA GLY A 134 -12.99 -0.67 -8.80
C GLY A 134 -11.88 0.38 -8.69
N LYS A 135 -11.70 0.94 -7.49
CA LYS A 135 -10.85 2.09 -7.24
C LYS A 135 -9.63 1.74 -6.38
N LEU A 136 -8.50 2.29 -6.73
CA LEU A 136 -7.31 2.39 -5.89
C LEU A 136 -7.17 3.83 -5.40
N ASN A 137 -6.95 4.00 -4.09
CA ASN A 137 -6.75 5.30 -3.46
C ASN A 137 -5.53 5.21 -2.53
N ILE A 138 -4.45 5.91 -2.87
CA ILE A 138 -3.20 5.92 -2.11
C ILE A 138 -2.85 7.36 -1.73
N GLU A 139 -2.50 7.59 -0.47
CA GLU A 139 -1.92 8.85 -0.02
C GLU A 139 -0.58 8.58 0.69
N THR A 140 0.44 9.39 0.35
CA THR A 140 1.80 9.33 0.91
C THR A 140 2.34 10.74 1.12
N PRO A 141 3.48 10.90 1.83
CA PRO A 141 4.25 12.13 1.75
C PRO A 141 4.59 12.49 0.30
N ASP A 142 4.43 13.76 -0.06
CA ASP A 142 4.78 14.29 -1.37
C ASP A 142 6.25 14.75 -1.39
N LEU A 143 7.10 14.03 -2.09
CA LEU A 143 8.52 14.39 -2.22
C LEU A 143 8.70 15.75 -2.91
N ALA A 144 7.93 16.03 -3.97
CA ALA A 144 8.06 17.27 -4.73
C ALA A 144 7.61 18.49 -3.91
N GLY A 145 6.49 18.38 -3.18
CA GLY A 145 6.01 19.41 -2.26
C GLY A 145 6.96 19.61 -1.09
N SER A 146 7.49 18.54 -0.52
CA SER A 146 8.47 18.58 0.57
C SER A 146 9.79 19.24 0.14
N ALA A 147 10.28 18.96 -1.07
CA ALA A 147 11.45 19.61 -1.62
C ALA A 147 11.27 21.13 -1.77
N LYS A 148 10.08 21.57 -2.21
CA LYS A 148 9.75 23.01 -2.28
C LYS A 148 9.84 23.67 -0.89
N THR A 149 9.33 23.02 0.16
CA THR A 149 9.41 23.54 1.53
C THR A 149 10.85 23.60 2.05
N LEU A 150 11.68 22.60 1.75
CA LEU A 150 13.11 22.59 2.14
C LEU A 150 13.91 23.70 1.48
N LEU A 151 13.60 24.02 0.22
CA LEU A 151 14.28 25.06 -0.54
C LEU A 151 13.77 26.47 -0.22
N ALA A 152 12.55 26.58 0.31
CA ALA A 152 11.99 27.86 0.71
C ALA A 152 12.69 28.43 1.96
N GLU A 153 12.56 29.73 2.15
CA GLU A 153 12.97 30.38 3.39
C GLU A 153 12.02 29.96 4.53
N SER A 154 12.51 29.13 5.44
CA SER A 154 11.72 28.56 6.54
C SER A 154 12.61 28.29 7.76
N SER A 155 11.98 28.13 8.93
CA SER A 155 12.69 27.85 10.17
C SER A 155 13.41 26.49 10.11
N TRP A 156 14.47 26.34 10.90
CA TRP A 156 15.15 25.05 11.06
C TRP A 156 14.18 23.95 11.54
N LYS A 157 13.26 24.28 12.47
CA LYS A 157 12.26 23.34 12.97
C LYS A 157 11.34 22.86 11.84
N THR A 158 10.88 23.76 10.97
CA THR A 158 10.08 23.42 9.79
C THR A 158 10.84 22.44 8.87
N LYS A 159 12.11 22.74 8.56
CA LYS A 159 12.95 21.89 7.71
C LYS A 159 13.14 20.50 8.33
N MET A 160 13.39 20.40 9.63
CA MET A 160 13.50 19.12 10.32
C MET A 160 12.17 18.37 10.40
N GLY A 161 11.04 19.06 10.48
CA GLY A 161 9.70 18.46 10.34
C GLY A 161 9.51 17.81 8.96
N VAL A 162 9.93 18.48 7.89
CA VAL A 162 9.89 17.92 6.52
C VAL A 162 10.81 16.70 6.40
N VAL A 163 12.03 16.76 6.96
CA VAL A 163 12.95 15.60 6.95
C VAL A 163 12.31 14.40 7.64
N ARG A 164 11.70 14.61 8.81
CA ARG A 164 10.98 13.55 9.53
C ARG A 164 9.80 13.02 8.71
N HIS A 165 9.04 13.89 8.05
CA HIS A 165 7.91 13.52 7.22
C HIS A 165 8.32 12.65 6.02
N ILE A 166 9.45 12.94 5.40
CA ILE A 166 9.99 12.15 4.28
C ILE A 166 10.67 10.87 4.75
N ALA A 167 11.39 10.89 5.89
CA ALA A 167 12.17 9.73 6.33
C ALA A 167 11.41 8.75 7.24
N GLY A 168 10.17 9.11 7.66
CA GLY A 168 9.43 8.40 8.69
C GLY A 168 9.85 8.82 10.10
N ASP A 169 9.09 8.41 11.09
CA ASP A 169 9.40 8.73 12.49
C ASP A 169 10.41 7.78 13.14
N GLN A 170 10.69 6.65 12.48
CA GLN A 170 11.70 5.68 12.85
C GLN A 170 11.50 5.06 14.25
N SER A 171 10.28 5.11 14.77
CA SER A 171 9.93 4.59 16.11
C SER A 171 9.84 3.07 16.18
N SER A 172 9.71 2.40 15.04
CA SER A 172 9.61 0.95 14.89
C SER A 172 10.34 0.49 13.63
N GLY A 173 10.63 -0.79 13.49
CA GLY A 173 11.34 -1.34 12.33
C GLY A 173 10.62 -1.12 10.99
N TRP A 174 9.29 -0.98 11.02
CA TRP A 174 8.45 -0.67 9.86
C TRP A 174 8.23 0.84 9.65
N ALA A 175 8.59 1.72 10.60
CA ALA A 175 8.29 3.15 10.59
C ALA A 175 9.30 4.01 9.80
N TYR A 176 10.06 3.39 8.93
CA TYR A 176 10.95 4.05 7.97
C TYR A 176 10.23 4.22 6.64
N HIS A 177 10.29 5.42 6.05
CA HIS A 177 9.87 5.61 4.67
C HIS A 177 11.02 5.21 3.75
N ILE A 178 10.82 4.15 2.98
CA ILE A 178 11.88 3.52 2.18
C ILE A 178 11.88 4.07 0.76
N ASP A 179 10.69 4.39 0.23
CA ASP A 179 10.54 4.91 -1.13
C ASP A 179 9.65 6.17 -1.12
N HIS A 180 9.88 7.07 -2.09
CA HIS A 180 9.26 8.38 -2.08
C HIS A 180 8.46 8.63 -3.35
N TRP A 181 7.25 9.16 -3.16
CA TRP A 181 6.29 9.37 -4.21
C TRP A 181 6.00 10.85 -4.44
N PHE A 182 5.57 11.17 -5.65
CA PHE A 182 5.16 12.50 -6.08
C PHE A 182 4.16 12.36 -7.24
N PRO A 183 3.40 13.41 -7.61
CA PRO A 183 2.31 13.30 -8.57
C PRO A 183 2.67 12.59 -9.86
N GLU A 184 3.69 13.03 -10.56
CA GLU A 184 4.09 12.50 -11.87
C GLU A 184 4.53 11.03 -11.78
N ARG A 185 5.19 10.63 -10.68
CA ARG A 185 5.57 9.24 -10.45
C ARG A 185 4.36 8.32 -10.30
N PHE A 186 3.32 8.76 -9.57
CA PHE A 186 2.08 8.02 -9.46
C PHE A 186 1.39 7.89 -10.81
N GLU A 187 1.23 8.99 -11.55
CA GLU A 187 0.58 9.01 -12.87
C GLU A 187 1.27 8.06 -13.84
N HIS A 188 2.60 8.14 -13.91
CA HIS A 188 3.41 7.29 -14.78
C HIS A 188 3.30 5.82 -14.38
N THR A 189 3.56 5.48 -13.12
CA THR A 189 3.58 4.11 -12.63
C THR A 189 2.21 3.44 -12.76
N LEU A 190 1.14 4.08 -12.29
CA LEU A 190 -0.19 3.51 -12.30
C LEU A 190 -0.70 3.29 -13.73
N SER A 191 -0.45 4.25 -14.64
CA SER A 191 -0.83 4.12 -16.05
C SER A 191 -0.12 2.95 -16.74
N ARG A 192 1.19 2.79 -16.48
CA ARG A 192 1.99 1.68 -17.03
C ARG A 192 1.52 0.31 -16.55
N LEU A 193 1.04 0.23 -15.30
CA LEU A 193 0.50 -1.01 -14.73
C LEU A 193 -0.97 -1.29 -15.10
N GLY A 194 -1.58 -0.43 -15.95
CA GLY A 194 -2.91 -0.66 -16.51
C GLY A 194 -4.07 -0.05 -15.76
N PHE A 195 -3.79 0.83 -14.79
CA PHE A 195 -4.82 1.68 -14.21
C PHE A 195 -5.20 2.81 -15.17
N SER A 196 -6.42 3.26 -15.08
CA SER A 196 -6.99 4.35 -15.87
C SER A 196 -7.53 5.47 -14.98
N ALA A 197 -7.90 6.59 -15.60
CA ALA A 197 -8.44 7.77 -14.92
C ALA A 197 -7.59 8.15 -13.69
N VAL A 198 -6.26 8.05 -13.82
CA VAL A 198 -5.32 8.40 -12.76
C VAL A 198 -5.41 9.91 -12.50
N GLN A 199 -5.68 10.27 -11.26
CA GLN A 199 -5.73 11.64 -10.79
C GLN A 199 -4.85 11.77 -9.56
N THR A 200 -4.05 12.81 -9.51
CA THR A 200 -3.19 13.12 -8.37
C THR A 200 -3.54 14.49 -7.81
N GLN A 201 -3.43 14.61 -6.50
CA GLN A 201 -3.66 15.88 -5.81
C GLN A 201 -2.67 16.02 -4.66
N SER A 202 -1.88 17.08 -4.69
CA SER A 202 -1.08 17.48 -3.52
C SER A 202 -1.93 18.27 -2.54
N SER A 203 -1.73 18.02 -1.25
CA SER A 203 -2.40 18.69 -0.14
C SER A 203 -1.42 18.94 1.00
N SER A 204 -1.80 19.81 1.92
CA SER A 204 -1.04 20.06 3.15
C SER A 204 -1.80 19.51 4.36
N TRP A 205 -1.07 19.14 5.40
CA TRP A 205 -1.71 18.78 6.66
C TRP A 205 -2.37 20.01 7.30
N PRO A 206 -3.58 19.88 7.88
CA PRO A 206 -4.28 21.01 8.46
C PRO A 206 -3.53 21.72 9.59
N HIS A 207 -2.82 20.94 10.42
CA HIS A 207 -2.09 21.46 11.58
C HIS A 207 -0.62 21.80 11.30
N GLU A 208 -0.03 21.16 10.29
CA GLU A 208 1.33 21.37 9.81
C GLU A 208 1.33 21.68 8.32
N PRO A 209 0.90 22.88 7.89
CA PRO A 209 0.70 23.20 6.47
C PRO A 209 1.99 23.20 5.63
N PHE A 210 3.13 23.07 6.27
CA PHE A 210 4.43 22.90 5.63
C PHE A 210 4.74 21.44 5.25
N LEU A 211 3.94 20.47 5.69
CA LEU A 211 4.03 19.08 5.30
C LEU A 211 3.12 18.81 4.11
N SER A 212 3.70 18.37 3.00
CA SER A 212 2.97 18.08 1.77
C SER A 212 2.72 16.59 1.62
N ASN A 213 1.48 16.23 1.29
CA ASN A 213 1.06 14.89 0.90
C ASN A 213 0.62 14.87 -0.55
N VAL A 214 0.70 13.71 -1.18
CA VAL A 214 0.11 13.43 -2.49
C VAL A 214 -0.88 12.29 -2.39
N ALA A 215 -2.10 12.53 -2.80
CA ALA A 215 -3.11 11.49 -3.01
C ALA A 215 -3.16 11.12 -4.50
N ALA A 216 -3.23 9.81 -4.79
CA ALA A 216 -3.44 9.27 -6.12
C ALA A 216 -4.69 8.40 -6.11
N ILE A 217 -5.62 8.68 -7.02
CA ILE A 217 -6.84 7.90 -7.26
C ILE A 217 -6.77 7.34 -8.67
N ALA A 218 -7.03 6.04 -8.81
CA ALA A 218 -7.02 5.37 -10.11
C ALA A 218 -8.14 4.32 -10.18
N VAL A 219 -8.51 3.94 -11.39
CA VAL A 219 -9.61 2.99 -11.65
C VAL A 219 -9.08 1.82 -12.48
N LYS A 220 -9.49 0.60 -12.13
CA LYS A 220 -9.32 -0.54 -13.02
C LYS A 220 -10.42 -0.53 -14.08
N SER A 221 -10.12 -0.20 -15.32
CA SER A 221 -11.10 -0.19 -16.42
C SER A 221 -11.17 -1.49 -17.20
N LEU A 222 -10.10 -2.29 -17.16
CA LEU A 222 -10.00 -3.56 -17.86
C LEU A 222 -9.05 -4.51 -17.14
N ASN A 223 -9.12 -5.80 -17.47
CA ASN A 223 -8.13 -6.77 -17.03
C ASN A 223 -6.89 -6.68 -17.91
N VAL A 224 -5.74 -6.53 -17.29
CA VAL A 224 -4.44 -6.54 -17.95
C VAL A 224 -3.79 -7.91 -17.70
N PRO A 225 -3.26 -8.60 -18.74
CA PRO A 225 -2.52 -9.84 -18.53
C PRO A 225 -1.33 -9.62 -17.60
N LEU A 226 -1.13 -10.55 -16.63
CA LEU A 226 -0.05 -10.47 -15.64
C LEU A 226 1.32 -10.27 -16.29
N GLU A 227 1.61 -11.02 -17.37
CA GLU A 227 2.86 -10.90 -18.11
C GLU A 227 3.15 -9.47 -18.59
N LYS A 228 2.11 -8.75 -19.07
CA LYS A 228 2.27 -7.34 -19.48
C LYS A 228 2.56 -6.43 -18.29
N GLN A 229 1.93 -6.68 -17.14
CA GLN A 229 2.20 -5.91 -15.91
C GLN A 229 3.60 -6.19 -15.37
N LEU A 230 4.07 -7.43 -15.44
CA LEU A 230 5.43 -7.81 -15.04
C LEU A 230 6.48 -7.14 -15.93
N THR A 231 6.27 -7.13 -17.26
CA THR A 231 7.13 -6.41 -18.20
C THR A 231 7.18 -4.91 -17.88
N ALA A 232 6.01 -4.29 -17.65
CA ALA A 232 5.95 -2.87 -17.29
C ALA A 232 6.63 -2.58 -15.95
N ALA A 233 6.51 -3.46 -14.98
CA ALA A 233 7.18 -3.31 -13.68
C ALA A 233 8.70 -3.42 -13.81
N ASP A 234 9.20 -4.34 -14.63
CA ASP A 234 10.63 -4.45 -14.94
C ASP A 234 11.16 -3.18 -15.59
N GLU A 235 10.47 -2.66 -16.60
CA GLU A 235 10.82 -1.38 -17.25
C GLU A 235 10.84 -0.22 -16.26
N LEU A 236 9.84 -0.11 -15.36
CA LEU A 236 9.77 0.93 -14.33
C LEU A 236 10.94 0.85 -13.34
N LEU A 237 11.44 -0.35 -13.05
CA LEU A 237 12.63 -0.50 -12.20
C LEU A 237 13.90 -0.08 -12.93
N TRP A 238 14.02 -0.41 -14.22
CA TRP A 238 15.13 0.06 -15.04
C TRP A 238 15.18 1.58 -15.16
N GLU A 239 14.05 2.29 -15.16
CA GLU A 239 14.00 3.75 -15.15
C GLU A 239 14.65 4.37 -13.90
N SER A 240 14.80 3.62 -12.81
CA SER A 240 15.45 4.09 -11.58
C SER A 240 16.96 3.87 -11.55
N THR A 241 17.53 3.18 -12.54
CA THR A 241 18.98 2.98 -12.63
C THR A 241 19.68 4.21 -13.20
N VAL A 242 20.90 4.48 -12.71
CA VAL A 242 21.71 5.63 -13.15
C VAL A 242 22.82 5.25 -14.11
N SER A 243 23.17 3.97 -14.19
CA SER A 243 24.24 3.46 -15.05
C SER A 243 23.77 2.26 -15.85
N PRO A 244 24.16 2.12 -17.13
CA PRO A 244 23.84 0.94 -17.94
C PRO A 244 24.38 -0.39 -17.38
N SER A 245 25.37 -0.33 -16.48
CA SER A 245 25.94 -1.51 -15.81
C SER A 245 25.25 -1.85 -14.49
N GLU A 246 24.38 -0.96 -14.00
CA GLU A 246 23.61 -1.17 -12.79
C GLU A 246 22.45 -2.13 -13.08
N GLN A 247 22.13 -3.00 -12.14
CA GLN A 247 20.92 -3.81 -12.21
C GLN A 247 19.84 -3.20 -11.32
N PRO A 248 18.57 -3.17 -11.76
CA PRO A 248 17.49 -2.63 -10.93
C PRO A 248 17.30 -3.48 -9.67
N THR A 249 17.07 -2.80 -8.56
CA THR A 249 16.87 -3.40 -7.22
C THR A 249 15.52 -2.99 -6.65
#